data_858ce058747acfbcacd9090eb6b20399
#
_entry.id   858ce058747acfbcacd9090eb6b20399
#
_cell.length_a   1.000
_cell.length_b   1.000
_cell.length_c   1.000
_cell.angle_alpha   90.00
_cell.angle_beta   90.00
_cell.angle_gamma   90.00
#
_symmetry.space_group_name_H-M   'P 1'
#
loop_
_entity.id
_entity.type
_entity.pdbx_description
1 polymer ?
#
loop_
_entity_poly.entity_id
_entity_poly.type
_entity_poly.pdbx_seq_one_letter_code
_entity_poly.pdbx_strand_id
1 'polypeptide(L)'
;KVQQIARELNYKVDKNASSLRSQQTKTIALLLCEDQGTGNSLINPFFLSMLGSITRATANRGFDLLISFQQFSEDWHADYEDANRADGIIFLGYGDYETFVKKLTYLTEVGAHFITWGPVLDGQPGVSIGCDNFNSAYNAAKHLLALGRKNIAFLGDVSEHSPEFADRYHGFCKALQEAGIEVNPKLQVAAETSEEEGYKATLSLLQRRLPFDAIF
;
A
#
# COMPACT_ATOMS: atom_id res chain seq x y z
N LYS A 1 -14.06 25.59 -38.42
CA LYS A 1 -13.17 26.55 -39.07
C LYS A 1 -11.87 26.74 -38.28
N VAL A 2 -11.90 27.11 -36.96
CA VAL A 2 -10.71 27.34 -36.13
C VAL A 2 -9.88 26.06 -35.99
N GLN A 3 -10.50 24.91 -35.70
CA GLN A 3 -9.80 23.60 -35.59
C GLN A 3 -9.14 23.14 -36.89
N GLN A 4 -9.73 23.49 -38.03
CA GLN A 4 -9.18 23.17 -39.34
C GLN A 4 -7.92 24.02 -39.63
N ILE A 5 -7.97 25.30 -39.34
CA ILE A 5 -6.82 26.21 -39.47
C ILE A 5 -5.69 25.79 -38.53
N ALA A 6 -6.02 25.41 -37.29
CA ALA A 6 -5.02 24.93 -36.34
C ALA A 6 -4.29 23.66 -36.84
N ARG A 7 -5.02 22.75 -37.50
CA ARG A 7 -4.42 21.54 -38.15
C ARG A 7 -3.54 21.93 -39.34
N GLU A 8 -4.00 22.83 -40.20
CA GLU A 8 -3.25 23.32 -41.38
C GLU A 8 -1.96 24.01 -40.97
N LEU A 9 -1.97 24.77 -39.87
CA LEU A 9 -0.81 25.42 -39.28
C LEU A 9 0.06 24.54 -38.38
N ASN A 10 -0.29 23.26 -38.28
CA ASN A 10 0.37 22.31 -37.37
C ASN A 10 0.46 22.80 -35.90
N TYR A 11 -0.53 23.63 -35.50
CA TYR A 11 -0.61 24.19 -34.15
C TYR A 11 -0.92 23.06 -33.16
N LYS A 12 0.01 22.84 -32.24
CA LYS A 12 -0.20 21.95 -31.08
C LYS A 12 -0.49 22.80 -29.85
N VAL A 13 -1.58 22.49 -29.17
CA VAL A 13 -1.89 23.13 -27.89
C VAL A 13 -0.79 22.76 -26.90
N ASP A 14 -0.13 23.78 -26.35
CA ASP A 14 0.79 23.57 -25.24
C ASP A 14 -0.03 23.17 -23.99
N LYS A 15 0.18 21.95 -23.53
CA LYS A 15 -0.51 21.41 -22.35
C LYS A 15 -0.25 22.29 -21.12
N ASN A 16 0.98 22.80 -20.94
CA ASN A 16 1.36 23.64 -19.80
C ASN A 16 0.63 24.99 -19.82
N ALA A 17 0.55 25.64 -20.99
CA ALA A 17 -0.20 26.87 -21.15
C ALA A 17 -1.72 26.68 -20.95
N SER A 18 -2.24 25.50 -21.30
CA SER A 18 -3.63 25.13 -21.08
C SER A 18 -3.89 24.84 -19.60
N SER A 19 -3.00 24.16 -18.90
CA SER A 19 -3.11 23.84 -17.47
C SER A 19 -3.09 25.08 -16.60
N LEU A 20 -2.22 26.04 -16.89
CA LEU A 20 -2.19 27.36 -16.23
C LEU A 20 -3.54 28.10 -16.33
N ARG A 21 -4.21 27.99 -17.47
CA ARG A 21 -5.50 28.66 -17.69
C ARG A 21 -6.66 27.92 -17.01
N SER A 22 -6.63 26.59 -16.98
CA SER A 22 -7.69 25.74 -16.42
C SER A 22 -7.50 25.47 -14.93
N GLN A 23 -6.33 25.77 -14.38
CA GLN A 23 -5.89 25.34 -13.03
C GLN A 23 -6.00 23.81 -12.83
N GLN A 24 -5.82 23.05 -13.91
CA GLN A 24 -5.83 21.59 -13.89
C GLN A 24 -4.69 21.06 -14.74
N THR A 25 -3.88 20.20 -14.15
CA THR A 25 -2.74 19.56 -14.84
C THR A 25 -3.16 18.35 -15.66
N LYS A 26 -4.30 17.74 -15.31
CA LYS A 26 -4.72 16.43 -15.80
C LYS A 26 -3.66 15.35 -15.51
N THR A 27 -3.00 15.47 -14.38
CA THR A 27 -1.97 14.55 -13.90
C THR A 27 -2.33 14.08 -12.49
N ILE A 28 -2.16 12.82 -12.22
CA ILE A 28 -2.23 12.24 -10.87
C ILE A 28 -0.82 11.82 -10.47
N ALA A 29 -0.37 12.23 -9.29
CA ALA A 29 0.88 11.71 -8.72
C ALA A 29 0.63 10.36 -8.06
N LEU A 30 1.49 9.38 -8.34
CA LEU A 30 1.52 8.09 -7.67
C LEU A 30 2.82 7.98 -6.88
N LEU A 31 2.72 7.96 -5.56
CA LEU A 31 3.87 7.93 -4.67
C LEU A 31 4.00 6.54 -4.02
N LEU A 32 5.07 5.86 -4.40
CA LEU A 32 5.40 4.54 -3.86
C LEU A 32 6.19 4.69 -2.57
N CYS A 33 5.91 3.85 -1.58
CA CYS A 33 6.81 3.67 -0.46
C CYS A 33 7.96 2.74 -0.91
N GLU A 34 9.21 3.17 -0.67
CA GLU A 34 10.38 2.35 -0.89
C GLU A 34 10.72 1.58 0.38
N ASP A 35 10.93 0.28 0.24
CA ASP A 35 11.36 -0.56 1.36
C ASP A 35 12.84 -0.30 1.66
N GLN A 36 13.13 0.32 2.80
CA GLN A 36 14.49 0.74 3.17
C GLN A 36 15.39 -0.41 3.63
N GLY A 37 14.87 -1.64 3.73
CA GLY A 37 15.56 -2.78 4.36
C GLY A 37 16.49 -3.56 3.44
N THR A 38 16.39 -3.44 2.13
CA THR A 38 17.19 -4.22 1.19
C THR A 38 18.03 -3.28 0.34
N GLY A 39 19.37 -3.44 0.36
CA GLY A 39 20.32 -2.61 -0.40
C GLY A 39 20.13 -2.62 -1.93
N ASN A 40 19.09 -3.25 -2.43
CA ASN A 40 18.51 -3.12 -3.76
C ASN A 40 17.05 -2.76 -3.57
N SER A 41 16.75 -1.47 -3.67
CA SER A 41 15.38 -0.94 -3.68
C SER A 41 14.57 -1.55 -4.83
N LEU A 42 13.92 -2.66 -4.56
CA LEU A 42 12.99 -3.28 -5.48
C LEU A 42 11.57 -2.90 -5.07
N ILE A 43 10.84 -2.29 -6.00
CA ILE A 43 9.39 -2.09 -5.80
C ILE A 43 8.73 -3.46 -5.64
N ASN A 44 8.00 -3.65 -4.54
CA ASN A 44 7.27 -4.89 -4.31
C ASN A 44 6.43 -5.27 -5.54
N PRO A 45 6.55 -6.51 -6.08
CA PRO A 45 5.82 -6.94 -7.28
C PRO A 45 4.31 -6.76 -7.20
N PHE A 46 3.73 -6.80 -6.01
CA PHE A 46 2.33 -6.50 -5.77
C PHE A 46 1.98 -5.05 -6.18
N PHE A 47 2.79 -4.08 -5.79
CA PHE A 47 2.59 -2.67 -6.18
C PHE A 47 2.83 -2.44 -7.67
N LEU A 48 3.75 -3.19 -8.31
CA LEU A 48 3.92 -3.14 -9.76
C LEU A 48 2.67 -3.62 -10.51
N SER A 49 2.00 -4.65 -10.01
CA SER A 49 0.72 -5.11 -10.58
C SER A 49 -0.38 -4.06 -10.44
N MET A 50 -0.46 -3.39 -9.29
CA MET A 50 -1.39 -2.29 -9.05
C MET A 50 -1.09 -1.09 -9.96
N LEU A 51 0.19 -0.75 -10.15
CA LEU A 51 0.63 0.33 -11.03
C LEU A 51 0.05 0.17 -12.44
N GLY A 52 0.09 -1.04 -13.01
CA GLY A 52 -0.51 -1.32 -14.32
C GLY A 52 -2.02 -1.04 -14.37
N SER A 53 -2.74 -1.40 -13.31
CA SER A 53 -4.18 -1.17 -13.20
C SER A 53 -4.51 0.32 -13.00
N ILE A 54 -3.75 1.02 -12.16
CA ILE A 54 -3.89 2.46 -11.91
C ILE A 54 -3.60 3.23 -13.20
N THR A 55 -2.50 2.93 -13.90
CA THR A 55 -2.14 3.56 -15.17
C THR A 55 -3.28 3.45 -16.19
N ARG A 56 -3.89 2.28 -16.32
CA ARG A 56 -5.05 2.08 -17.22
C ARG A 56 -6.26 2.91 -16.77
N ALA A 57 -6.53 2.96 -15.47
CA ALA A 57 -7.68 3.66 -14.93
C ALA A 57 -7.55 5.18 -15.08
N THR A 58 -6.37 5.76 -14.87
CA THR A 58 -6.07 7.18 -15.06
C THR A 58 -6.12 7.56 -16.54
N ALA A 59 -5.47 6.78 -17.41
CA ALA A 59 -5.49 7.01 -18.86
C ALA A 59 -6.90 6.99 -19.44
N ASN A 60 -7.76 6.03 -19.03
CA ASN A 60 -9.15 5.95 -19.46
C ASN A 60 -9.99 7.18 -19.04
N ARG A 61 -9.54 7.93 -18.03
CA ARG A 61 -10.16 9.17 -17.55
C ARG A 61 -9.48 10.44 -18.09
N GLY A 62 -8.48 10.29 -18.95
CA GLY A 62 -7.75 11.40 -19.57
C GLY A 62 -6.76 12.06 -18.64
N PHE A 63 -6.25 11.35 -17.64
CA PHE A 63 -5.17 11.80 -16.77
C PHE A 63 -3.86 11.12 -17.13
N ASP A 64 -2.78 11.87 -17.09
CA ASP A 64 -1.42 11.36 -17.09
C ASP A 64 -1.06 10.85 -15.66
N LEU A 65 -0.10 9.93 -15.54
CA LEU A 65 0.37 9.43 -14.26
C LEU A 65 1.83 9.83 -14.05
N LEU A 66 2.08 10.60 -12.98
CA LEU A 66 3.42 10.95 -12.52
C LEU A 66 3.82 9.99 -11.39
N ILE A 67 4.87 9.21 -11.59
CA ILE A 67 5.33 8.23 -10.60
C ILE A 67 6.57 8.76 -9.89
N SER A 68 6.58 8.65 -8.56
CA SER A 68 7.70 9.01 -7.71
C SER A 68 7.69 8.17 -6.43
N PHE A 69 8.70 8.38 -5.58
CA PHE A 69 8.76 7.78 -4.25
C PHE A 69 8.44 8.80 -3.16
N GLN A 70 7.84 8.33 -2.06
CA GLN A 70 7.41 9.18 -0.95
C GLN A 70 8.58 9.90 -0.26
N GLN A 71 9.74 9.24 -0.15
CA GLN A 71 10.90 9.78 0.54
C GLN A 71 11.62 10.92 -0.22
N PHE A 72 11.28 11.17 -1.47
CA PHE A 72 11.86 12.28 -2.24
C PHE A 72 11.11 13.61 -2.08
N SER A 73 10.15 13.67 -1.17
CA SER A 73 9.39 14.87 -0.85
C SER A 73 9.17 14.96 0.66
N GLU A 74 9.43 16.11 1.22
CA GLU A 74 9.12 16.43 2.62
C GLU A 74 7.71 16.99 2.77
N ASP A 75 7.23 17.75 1.79
CA ASP A 75 5.88 18.31 1.71
C ASP A 75 5.21 17.92 0.38
N TRP A 76 4.41 16.86 0.43
CA TRP A 76 3.74 16.33 -0.76
C TRP A 76 2.71 17.29 -1.37
N HIS A 77 2.01 18.12 -0.55
CA HIS A 77 1.07 19.11 -1.06
C HIS A 77 1.79 20.20 -1.83
N ALA A 78 2.81 20.81 -1.23
CA ALA A 78 3.60 21.85 -1.88
C ALA A 78 4.28 21.36 -3.16
N ASP A 79 4.86 20.16 -3.13
CA ASP A 79 5.64 19.61 -4.25
C ASP A 79 4.80 19.13 -5.43
N TYR A 80 3.53 18.78 -5.21
CA TYR A 80 2.68 18.22 -6.26
C TYR A 80 1.50 19.12 -6.62
N GLU A 81 0.63 19.49 -5.66
CA GLU A 81 -0.56 20.29 -5.96
C GLU A 81 -0.24 21.79 -6.11
N ASP A 82 0.42 22.42 -5.12
CA ASP A 82 0.79 23.83 -5.18
C ASP A 82 1.75 24.15 -6.32
N ALA A 83 2.68 23.23 -6.59
CA ALA A 83 3.59 23.34 -7.73
C ALA A 83 2.92 23.07 -9.09
N ASN A 84 1.62 22.80 -9.13
CA ASN A 84 0.86 22.44 -10.33
C ASN A 84 1.49 21.27 -11.12
N ARG A 85 2.00 20.25 -10.42
CA ARG A 85 2.55 19.03 -11.03
C ARG A 85 1.52 17.93 -11.12
N ALA A 86 0.53 17.91 -10.19
CA ALA A 86 -0.56 16.94 -10.15
C ALA A 86 -1.82 17.58 -9.60
N ASP A 87 -2.99 17.04 -9.96
CA ASP A 87 -4.30 17.44 -9.44
C ASP A 87 -4.71 16.61 -8.20
N GLY A 88 -3.90 15.67 -7.80
CA GLY A 88 -4.11 14.81 -6.63
C GLY A 88 -3.08 13.71 -6.54
N ILE A 89 -3.05 13.02 -5.39
CA ILE A 89 -2.00 12.08 -5.03
C ILE A 89 -2.60 10.71 -4.67
N ILE A 90 -1.98 9.66 -5.19
CA ILE A 90 -2.24 8.27 -4.78
C ILE A 90 -1.00 7.78 -4.02
N PHE A 91 -1.18 7.33 -2.78
CA PHE A 91 -0.13 6.68 -2.01
C PHE A 91 -0.26 5.15 -2.10
N LEU A 92 0.81 4.46 -2.48
CA LEU A 92 0.91 3.01 -2.46
C LEU A 92 1.90 2.57 -1.40
N GLY A 93 1.36 2.00 -0.32
CA GLY A 93 2.13 1.60 0.85
C GLY A 93 2.59 2.79 1.71
N TYR A 94 3.23 2.46 2.79
CA TYR A 94 3.82 3.39 3.76
C TYR A 94 4.96 2.64 4.48
N GLY A 95 5.87 3.37 5.10
CA GLY A 95 6.90 2.78 5.96
C GLY A 95 6.36 2.52 7.37
N ASP A 96 6.59 3.49 8.26
CA ASP A 96 6.01 3.49 9.61
C ASP A 96 4.63 4.16 9.62
N TYR A 97 3.61 3.44 10.07
CA TYR A 97 2.22 3.93 10.02
C TYR A 97 2.01 5.16 10.92
N GLU A 98 2.62 5.22 12.10
CA GLU A 98 2.45 6.37 12.98
C GLU A 98 2.99 7.67 12.37
N THR A 99 4.12 7.57 11.69
CA THR A 99 4.71 8.70 10.97
C THR A 99 3.88 9.07 9.75
N PHE A 100 3.40 8.07 9.02
CA PHE A 100 2.58 8.28 7.83
C PHE A 100 1.25 8.97 8.17
N VAL A 101 0.54 8.53 9.21
CA VAL A 101 -0.75 9.12 9.58
C VAL A 101 -0.63 10.59 9.99
N LYS A 102 0.49 11.01 10.59
CA LYS A 102 0.76 12.43 10.89
C LYS A 102 0.84 13.27 9.62
N LYS A 103 1.50 12.76 8.58
CA LYS A 103 1.55 13.41 7.26
C LYS A 103 0.17 13.46 6.59
N LEU A 104 -0.63 12.38 6.68
CA LEU A 104 -2.00 12.37 6.17
C LEU A 104 -2.91 13.37 6.88
N THR A 105 -2.73 13.54 8.20
CA THR A 105 -3.45 14.55 8.98
C THR A 105 -3.15 15.94 8.44
N TYR A 106 -1.88 16.28 8.25
CA TYR A 106 -1.46 17.54 7.65
C TYR A 106 -2.07 17.75 6.25
N LEU A 107 -2.02 16.73 5.38
CA LEU A 107 -2.62 16.80 4.04
C LEU A 107 -4.14 17.09 4.11
N THR A 108 -4.83 16.51 5.09
CA THR A 108 -6.26 16.77 5.31
C THR A 108 -6.51 18.20 5.76
N GLU A 109 -5.67 18.73 6.66
CA GLU A 109 -5.78 20.10 7.18
C GLU A 109 -5.56 21.16 6.09
N VAL A 110 -4.64 20.92 5.16
CA VAL A 110 -4.38 21.84 4.03
C VAL A 110 -5.35 21.62 2.85
N GLY A 111 -6.24 20.63 2.94
CA GLY A 111 -7.25 20.35 1.91
C GLY A 111 -6.72 19.66 0.67
N ALA A 112 -5.61 18.93 0.77
CA ALA A 112 -5.02 18.18 -0.34
C ALA A 112 -5.93 17.07 -0.87
N HIS A 113 -5.85 16.79 -2.16
CA HIS A 113 -6.59 15.72 -2.82
C HIS A 113 -5.77 14.43 -2.84
N PHE A 114 -6.04 13.52 -1.93
CA PHE A 114 -5.29 12.27 -1.89
C PHE A 114 -6.13 11.05 -1.56
N ILE A 115 -5.60 9.89 -1.92
CA ILE A 115 -6.13 8.58 -1.57
C ILE A 115 -4.96 7.66 -1.21
N THR A 116 -5.16 6.77 -0.24
CA THR A 116 -4.13 5.83 0.20
C THR A 116 -4.55 4.39 -0.08
N TRP A 117 -3.60 3.55 -0.46
CA TRP A 117 -3.72 2.10 -0.38
C TRP A 117 -2.99 1.63 0.89
N GLY A 118 -3.74 1.04 1.81
CA GLY A 118 -3.22 0.60 3.11
C GLY A 118 -4.34 0.15 4.04
N PRO A 119 -4.15 0.33 5.35
CA PRO A 119 -5.19 0.01 6.33
C PRO A 119 -6.42 0.89 6.14
N VAL A 120 -7.58 0.35 6.48
CA VAL A 120 -8.85 1.10 6.53
C VAL A 120 -9.29 1.13 7.98
N LEU A 121 -8.93 2.21 8.67
CA LEU A 121 -9.17 2.37 10.12
C LEU A 121 -10.19 3.46 10.39
N ASP A 122 -10.97 3.30 11.46
CA ASP A 122 -11.92 4.30 11.92
C ASP A 122 -11.19 5.60 12.30
N GLY A 123 -11.67 6.73 11.79
CA GLY A 123 -11.06 8.04 12.06
C GLY A 123 -9.75 8.33 11.33
N GLN A 124 -9.34 7.48 10.40
CA GLN A 124 -8.15 7.72 9.58
C GLN A 124 -8.31 8.96 8.69
N PRO A 125 -7.28 9.84 8.59
CA PRO A 125 -7.34 11.01 7.73
C PRO A 125 -7.44 10.65 6.25
N GLY A 126 -8.28 11.39 5.50
CA GLY A 126 -8.43 11.22 4.05
C GLY A 126 -9.27 10.01 3.66
N VAL A 127 -9.04 9.50 2.45
CA VAL A 127 -9.73 8.34 1.88
C VAL A 127 -8.75 7.20 1.74
N SER A 128 -9.06 6.06 2.36
CA SER A 128 -8.26 4.83 2.26
C SER A 128 -9.01 3.73 1.53
N ILE A 129 -8.27 2.97 0.74
CA ILE A 129 -8.71 1.73 0.11
C ILE A 129 -7.77 0.63 0.57
N GLY A 130 -8.33 -0.49 1.00
CA GLY A 130 -7.55 -1.62 1.48
C GLY A 130 -8.34 -2.91 1.47
N CYS A 131 -7.72 -3.97 1.97
CA CYS A 131 -8.37 -5.25 2.18
C CYS A 131 -8.95 -5.34 3.60
N ASP A 132 -9.99 -6.14 3.76
CA ASP A 132 -10.42 -6.62 5.07
C ASP A 132 -9.44 -7.69 5.56
N ASN A 133 -8.35 -7.22 6.18
CA ASN A 133 -7.23 -8.06 6.58
C ASN A 133 -7.61 -9.06 7.68
N PHE A 134 -8.46 -8.62 8.62
CA PHE A 134 -8.92 -9.48 9.70
C PHE A 134 -9.74 -10.67 9.17
N ASN A 135 -10.81 -10.41 8.42
CA ASN A 135 -11.69 -11.47 7.93
C ASN A 135 -11.00 -12.35 6.87
N SER A 136 -10.11 -11.78 6.05
CA SER A 136 -9.33 -12.54 5.08
C SER A 136 -8.42 -13.55 5.78
N ALA A 137 -7.69 -13.12 6.79
CA ALA A 137 -6.80 -13.98 7.58
C ALA A 137 -7.59 -15.02 8.42
N TYR A 138 -8.70 -14.60 9.02
CA TYR A 138 -9.61 -15.51 9.72
C TYR A 138 -10.08 -16.65 8.81
N ASN A 139 -10.52 -16.34 7.59
CA ASN A 139 -10.99 -17.34 6.64
C ASN A 139 -9.85 -18.25 6.13
N ALA A 140 -8.65 -17.70 5.91
CA ALA A 140 -7.49 -18.49 5.53
C ALA A 140 -7.07 -19.46 6.64
N ALA A 141 -7.05 -19.00 7.89
CA ALA A 141 -6.77 -19.86 9.04
C ALA A 141 -7.84 -20.96 9.22
N LYS A 142 -9.12 -20.63 9.04
CA LYS A 142 -10.21 -21.63 9.04
C LYS A 142 -10.03 -22.68 7.96
N HIS A 143 -9.54 -22.29 6.79
CA HIS A 143 -9.23 -23.25 5.73
C HIS A 143 -8.14 -24.23 6.17
N LEU A 144 -7.05 -23.76 6.77
CA LEU A 144 -5.99 -24.63 7.29
C LEU A 144 -6.53 -25.58 8.37
N LEU A 145 -7.38 -25.08 9.28
CA LEU A 145 -8.03 -25.87 10.32
C LEU A 145 -8.94 -26.96 9.71
N ALA A 146 -9.71 -26.62 8.67
CA ALA A 146 -10.55 -27.59 7.96
C ALA A 146 -9.75 -28.69 7.26
N LEU A 147 -8.49 -28.41 6.88
CA LEU A 147 -7.53 -29.40 6.37
C LEU A 147 -6.90 -30.25 7.50
N GLY A 148 -7.33 -30.09 8.75
CA GLY A 148 -6.86 -30.84 9.91
C GLY A 148 -5.55 -30.31 10.51
N ARG A 149 -5.08 -29.12 10.10
CA ARG A 149 -3.88 -28.51 10.67
C ARG A 149 -4.19 -27.95 12.05
N LYS A 150 -3.29 -28.19 13.03
CA LYS A 150 -3.51 -27.75 14.42
C LYS A 150 -2.34 -27.00 15.02
N ASN A 151 -1.14 -27.19 14.49
CA ASN A 151 0.08 -26.52 14.94
C ASN A 151 0.54 -25.55 13.84
N ILE A 152 -0.19 -24.46 13.69
CA ILE A 152 0.03 -23.52 12.59
C ILE A 152 1.00 -22.42 13.06
N ALA A 153 2.12 -22.28 12.37
CA ALA A 153 3.05 -21.16 12.57
C ALA A 153 2.57 -19.92 11.82
N PHE A 154 2.85 -18.75 12.38
CA PHE A 154 2.59 -17.45 11.74
C PHE A 154 3.90 -16.76 11.42
N LEU A 155 4.12 -16.43 10.13
CA LEU A 155 5.25 -15.60 9.69
C LEU A 155 4.74 -14.23 9.27
N GLY A 156 5.13 -13.20 10.00
CA GLY A 156 4.75 -11.83 9.70
C GLY A 156 4.95 -10.90 10.88
N ASP A 157 4.94 -9.60 10.59
CA ASP A 157 4.90 -8.58 11.62
C ASP A 157 3.54 -8.58 12.32
N VAL A 158 3.54 -8.26 13.61
CA VAL A 158 2.34 -8.17 14.45
C VAL A 158 2.31 -6.85 15.23
N SER A 159 3.20 -5.92 14.87
CA SER A 159 3.30 -4.60 15.50
C SER A 159 2.22 -3.65 15.02
N GLU A 160 1.95 -2.62 15.83
CA GLU A 160 1.02 -1.54 15.48
C GLU A 160 1.58 -0.60 14.40
N HIS A 161 2.89 -0.69 14.10
CA HIS A 161 3.52 0.02 12.99
C HIS A 161 3.03 -0.45 11.62
N SER A 162 2.41 -1.64 11.57
CA SER A 162 1.86 -2.26 10.37
C SER A 162 0.45 -2.81 10.64
N PRO A 163 -0.57 -1.94 10.76
CA PRO A 163 -1.92 -2.32 11.19
C PRO A 163 -2.55 -3.46 10.39
N GLU A 164 -2.32 -3.54 9.07
CA GLU A 164 -2.86 -4.62 8.23
C GLU A 164 -2.27 -5.99 8.62
N PHE A 165 -1.00 -6.02 9.05
CA PHE A 165 -0.37 -7.27 9.48
C PHE A 165 -0.84 -7.67 10.87
N ALA A 166 -1.02 -6.71 11.78
CA ALA A 166 -1.63 -6.93 13.08
C ALA A 166 -3.05 -7.49 12.94
N ASP A 167 -3.86 -6.92 12.04
CA ASP A 167 -5.21 -7.41 11.74
C ASP A 167 -5.21 -8.86 11.21
N ARG A 168 -4.26 -9.18 10.32
CA ARG A 168 -4.10 -10.59 9.85
C ARG A 168 -3.78 -11.52 11.00
N TYR A 169 -2.89 -11.12 11.89
CA TYR A 169 -2.56 -11.93 13.07
C TYR A 169 -3.76 -12.09 14.01
N HIS A 170 -4.53 -11.02 14.24
CA HIS A 170 -5.74 -11.07 15.06
C HIS A 170 -6.80 -12.00 14.46
N GLY A 171 -7.03 -11.91 13.14
CA GLY A 171 -7.94 -12.82 12.43
C GLY A 171 -7.49 -14.29 12.52
N PHE A 172 -6.20 -14.55 12.33
CA PHE A 172 -5.59 -15.87 12.52
C PHE A 172 -5.82 -16.40 13.95
N CYS A 173 -5.48 -15.61 14.97
CA CYS A 173 -5.68 -15.98 16.38
C CYS A 173 -7.14 -16.26 16.71
N LYS A 174 -8.07 -15.45 16.18
CA LYS A 174 -9.51 -15.63 16.37
C LYS A 174 -10.00 -16.99 15.83
N ALA A 175 -9.53 -17.38 14.66
CA ALA A 175 -9.88 -18.66 14.05
C ALA A 175 -9.40 -19.86 14.89
N LEU A 176 -8.17 -19.81 15.41
CA LEU A 176 -7.62 -20.84 16.29
C LEU A 176 -8.40 -20.93 17.60
N GLN A 177 -8.68 -19.78 18.22
CA GLN A 177 -9.42 -19.70 19.46
C GLN A 177 -10.83 -20.33 19.34
N GLU A 178 -11.55 -20.04 18.25
CA GLU A 178 -12.87 -20.64 18.00
C GLU A 178 -12.81 -22.16 17.76
N ALA A 179 -11.67 -22.66 17.27
CA ALA A 179 -11.42 -24.09 17.14
C ALA A 179 -10.93 -24.75 18.45
N GLY A 180 -10.84 -24.00 19.55
CA GLY A 180 -10.32 -24.48 20.83
C GLY A 180 -8.82 -24.76 20.84
N ILE A 181 -8.06 -24.13 19.93
CA ILE A 181 -6.61 -24.27 19.83
C ILE A 181 -5.96 -23.05 20.45
N GLU A 182 -5.07 -23.28 21.43
CA GLU A 182 -4.28 -22.21 22.04
C GLU A 182 -3.21 -21.69 21.07
N VAL A 183 -3.15 -20.39 20.91
CA VAL A 183 -2.12 -19.74 20.09
C VAL A 183 -0.77 -19.87 20.79
N ASN A 184 0.18 -20.53 20.13
CA ASN A 184 1.53 -20.68 20.66
C ASN A 184 2.42 -19.52 20.17
N PRO A 185 2.79 -18.56 21.02
CA PRO A 185 3.60 -17.40 20.60
C PRO A 185 5.00 -17.81 20.12
N LYS A 186 5.47 -19.01 20.47
CA LYS A 186 6.74 -19.54 19.96
C LYS A 186 6.66 -19.99 18.50
N LEU A 187 5.48 -20.10 17.93
CA LEU A 187 5.26 -20.39 16.51
C LEU A 187 5.03 -19.10 15.69
N GLN A 188 5.07 -17.92 16.31
CA GLN A 188 5.08 -16.64 15.61
C GLN A 188 6.53 -16.20 15.39
N VAL A 189 6.85 -15.77 14.17
CA VAL A 189 8.15 -15.19 13.79
C VAL A 189 7.89 -13.93 12.99
N ALA A 190 8.44 -12.81 13.45
CA ALA A 190 8.36 -11.56 12.71
C ALA A 190 9.11 -11.69 11.37
N ALA A 191 8.52 -11.17 10.32
CA ALA A 191 9.11 -11.10 9.00
C ALA A 191 8.53 -9.91 8.25
N GLU A 192 9.39 -9.19 7.53
CA GLU A 192 8.98 -8.18 6.56
C GLU A 192 8.57 -8.85 5.24
N THR A 193 7.89 -8.10 4.36
CA THR A 193 7.31 -8.60 3.11
C THR A 193 8.35 -8.74 1.99
N SER A 194 9.45 -9.45 2.27
CA SER A 194 10.46 -9.77 1.27
C SER A 194 10.77 -11.27 1.25
N GLU A 195 11.28 -11.77 0.12
CA GLU A 195 11.69 -13.16 0.00
C GLU A 195 12.82 -13.51 0.99
N GLU A 196 13.77 -12.60 1.16
CA GLU A 196 14.91 -12.77 2.06
C GLU A 196 14.47 -12.88 3.53
N GLU A 197 13.60 -11.99 3.97
CA GLU A 197 13.08 -11.99 5.34
C GLU A 197 12.18 -13.20 5.60
N GLY A 198 11.33 -13.58 4.65
CA GLY A 198 10.55 -14.83 4.72
C GLY A 198 11.44 -16.07 4.84
N TYR A 199 12.55 -16.12 4.11
CA TYR A 199 13.54 -17.19 4.22
C TYR A 199 14.21 -17.22 5.60
N LYS A 200 14.71 -16.08 6.10
CA LYS A 200 15.32 -15.97 7.44
C LYS A 200 14.34 -16.36 8.55
N ALA A 201 13.11 -15.88 8.48
CA ALA A 201 12.07 -16.19 9.44
C ALA A 201 11.75 -17.70 9.46
N THR A 202 11.68 -18.32 8.27
CA THR A 202 11.46 -19.76 8.15
C THR A 202 12.62 -20.56 8.76
N LEU A 203 13.88 -20.17 8.50
CA LEU A 203 15.02 -20.80 9.14
C LEU A 203 14.99 -20.67 10.67
N SER A 204 14.66 -19.46 11.16
CA SER A 204 14.50 -19.23 12.61
C SER A 204 13.42 -20.13 13.23
N LEU A 205 12.28 -20.27 12.54
CA LEU A 205 11.21 -21.18 12.98
C LEU A 205 11.70 -22.64 13.06
N LEU A 206 12.38 -23.12 12.04
CA LEU A 206 12.92 -24.49 12.01
C LEU A 206 13.97 -24.75 13.11
N GLN A 207 14.80 -23.75 13.42
CA GLN A 207 15.81 -23.85 14.50
C GLN A 207 15.19 -23.99 15.90
N ARG A 208 13.94 -23.52 16.09
CA ARG A 208 13.21 -23.67 17.36
C ARG A 208 12.84 -25.14 17.65
N ARG A 209 12.88 -26.02 16.64
CA ARG A 209 12.54 -27.46 16.75
C ARG A 209 11.17 -27.72 17.38
N LEU A 210 10.24 -26.79 17.24
CA LEU A 210 8.87 -26.95 17.66
C LEU A 210 8.06 -27.65 16.56
N PRO A 211 7.12 -28.54 16.92
CA PRO A 211 6.26 -29.16 15.92
C PRO A 211 5.30 -28.12 15.34
N PHE A 212 5.25 -28.04 14.03
CA PHE A 212 4.21 -27.33 13.29
C PHE A 212 3.83 -28.13 12.03
N ASP A 213 2.61 -27.98 11.56
CA ASP A 213 2.03 -28.74 10.46
C ASP A 213 1.53 -27.86 9.30
N ALA A 214 1.57 -26.54 9.49
CA ALA A 214 1.33 -25.53 8.47
C ALA A 214 2.05 -24.20 8.82
N ILE A 215 2.23 -23.35 7.83
CA ILE A 215 2.68 -21.97 7.97
C ILE A 215 1.62 -21.07 7.37
N PHE A 216 1.28 -20.00 8.10
CA PHE A 216 0.41 -18.92 7.66
C PHE A 216 1.25 -17.67 7.38
#